data_5a3d656d7109e21c5a07b097968cc1f4
#
_entry.id   5a3d656d7109e21c5a07b097968cc1f4
#
_cell.length_a   1.000
_cell.length_b   1.000
_cell.length_c   1.000
_cell.angle_alpha   90.00
_cell.angle_beta   90.00
_cell.angle_gamma   90.00
#
_symmetry.space_group_name_H-M   'P 1'
#
loop_
_entity.id
_entity.type
_entity.pdbx_description
1 polymer ?
#
loop_
_entity_poly.entity_id
_entity_poly.type
_entity_poly.pdbx_seq_one_letter_code
_entity_poly.pdbx_strand_id
1 'polypeptide(L)'
;MNKLYGDTVTLYHPDKAAQRVVRTVLHRVFCQQGRRELPDVKGTQQGAALLLVVPETTARFGADYTLQPGDRLYLGEGPDVAWADWPGFVPAAFDGVAIVRYVLPMRLRGRLHHVEAGAWWSGSGTGVHSLTR
;
A
#
# COMPACT_ATOMS: atom_id res chain seq x y z
N MET A 1 3.55 -25.07 1.40
CA MET A 1 2.82 -23.85 1.43
C MET A 1 3.56 -22.74 2.12
N ASN A 2 3.60 -21.63 1.50
CA ASN A 2 4.38 -20.52 2.01
C ASN A 2 3.49 -19.55 2.77
N LYS A 3 3.57 -19.59 4.09
CA LYS A 3 2.73 -18.73 4.90
C LYS A 3 3.12 -17.27 4.82
N LEU A 4 4.33 -16.98 4.35
CA LEU A 4 4.76 -15.60 4.21
C LEU A 4 3.94 -14.85 3.18
N TYR A 5 3.36 -15.55 2.23
CA TYR A 5 2.64 -14.91 1.15
C TYR A 5 1.17 -15.28 1.19
N GLY A 6 0.60 -15.13 2.38
CA GLY A 6 -0.81 -15.46 2.55
C GLY A 6 -1.72 -14.26 2.69
N ASP A 7 -1.20 -13.07 2.50
CA ASP A 7 -1.99 -11.87 2.73
C ASP A 7 -2.71 -11.42 1.47
N THR A 8 -3.73 -10.62 1.69
CA THR A 8 -4.50 -9.99 0.63
C THR A 8 -4.36 -8.48 0.78
N VAL A 9 -4.21 -7.81 -0.33
CA VAL A 9 -4.10 -6.37 -0.33
C VAL A 9 -4.84 -5.81 -1.52
N THR A 10 -5.36 -4.61 -1.38
CA THR A 10 -6.03 -3.91 -2.47
C THR A 10 -5.19 -2.69 -2.84
N LEU A 11 -4.95 -2.53 -4.12
CA LEU A 11 -4.18 -1.42 -4.66
C LEU A 11 -5.13 -0.47 -5.37
N TYR A 12 -4.89 0.83 -5.20
CA TYR A 12 -5.70 1.85 -5.83
C TYR A 12 -4.80 2.81 -6.56
N HIS A 13 -5.11 3.02 -7.81
CA HIS A 13 -4.35 3.92 -8.66
C HIS A 13 -5.29 4.88 -9.37
N PRO A 14 -5.03 6.19 -9.32
CA PRO A 14 -5.90 7.15 -10.00
C PRO A 14 -5.54 7.22 -11.47
N ASP A 15 -6.50 6.91 -12.31
CA ASP A 15 -6.35 7.06 -13.75
C ASP A 15 -6.98 8.39 -14.13
N LYS A 16 -6.14 9.41 -14.26
CA LYS A 16 -6.65 10.76 -14.50
C LYS A 16 -7.29 10.90 -15.87
N ALA A 17 -6.75 10.20 -16.85
CA ALA A 17 -7.29 10.30 -18.20
C ALA A 17 -8.69 9.74 -18.27
N ALA A 18 -8.95 8.66 -17.57
CA ALA A 18 -10.26 8.04 -17.55
C ALA A 18 -11.12 8.58 -16.42
N GLN A 19 -10.56 9.37 -15.53
CA GLN A 19 -11.24 9.91 -14.35
C GLN A 19 -11.88 8.81 -13.55
N ARG A 20 -11.06 7.83 -13.20
CA ARG A 20 -11.53 6.71 -12.41
C ARG A 20 -10.40 6.17 -11.57
N VAL A 21 -10.76 5.43 -10.53
CA VAL A 21 -9.81 4.78 -9.65
C VAL A 21 -9.72 3.32 -10.05
N VAL A 22 -8.53 2.88 -10.38
CA VAL A 22 -8.30 1.48 -10.73
C VAL A 22 -8.05 0.72 -9.45
N ARG A 23 -8.88 -0.26 -9.19
CA ARG A 23 -8.80 -1.06 -7.98
C ARG A 23 -8.36 -2.46 -8.34
N THR A 24 -7.31 -2.92 -7.70
CA THR A 24 -6.77 -4.25 -7.97
C THR A 24 -6.59 -4.98 -6.65
N VAL A 25 -7.16 -6.16 -6.54
CA VAL A 25 -7.01 -6.99 -5.35
C VAL A 25 -5.97 -8.05 -5.64
N LEU A 26 -4.97 -8.13 -4.79
CA LEU A 26 -3.92 -9.13 -4.92
C LEU A 26 -3.97 -10.07 -3.73
N HIS A 27 -3.94 -11.35 -4.02
CA HIS A 27 -3.88 -12.39 -3.01
C HIS A 27 -2.50 -13.00 -2.99
N ARG A 28 -2.17 -13.63 -1.89
CA ARG A 28 -0.89 -14.32 -1.74
C ARG A 28 0.29 -13.39 -1.91
N VAL A 29 0.20 -12.29 -1.23
CA VAL A 29 1.31 -11.36 -1.13
C VAL A 29 1.79 -11.35 0.32
N PHE A 30 2.90 -10.70 0.57
CA PHE A 30 3.40 -10.51 1.91
C PHE A 30 3.17 -9.07 2.29
N CYS A 31 2.50 -8.86 3.41
CA CYS A 31 2.22 -7.51 3.86
C CYS A 31 2.49 -7.44 5.35
N GLN A 32 3.47 -6.64 5.72
CA GLN A 32 3.88 -6.55 7.10
C GLN A 32 3.62 -5.15 7.61
N GLN A 33 2.88 -5.06 8.69
CA GLN A 33 2.66 -3.80 9.36
C GLN A 33 3.76 -3.60 10.39
N GLY A 34 4.24 -2.37 10.47
CA GLY A 34 5.22 -2.03 11.46
C GLY A 34 4.91 -0.67 12.02
N ARG A 35 5.24 -0.49 13.27
CA ARG A 35 5.17 0.81 13.88
C ARG A 35 6.57 1.33 13.99
N ARG A 36 6.79 2.48 13.43
CA ARG A 36 8.08 3.10 13.51
C ARG A 36 7.97 4.39 14.23
N GLU A 37 8.77 4.51 15.26
CA GLU A 37 8.95 5.79 15.89
C GLU A 37 10.15 6.40 15.24
N LEU A 38 9.92 7.48 14.56
CA LEU A 38 11.02 8.17 13.96
C LEU A 38 11.77 8.90 15.05
N PRO A 39 13.09 8.79 15.08
CA PRO A 39 13.88 9.47 16.07
C PRO A 39 13.94 10.95 15.75
N ASP A 40 12.82 11.55 15.77
CA ASP A 40 12.71 12.92 15.40
C ASP A 40 12.92 13.80 16.59
N VAL A 41 13.51 14.92 16.35
CA VAL A 41 13.74 15.88 17.42
C VAL A 41 12.43 16.30 18.05
N LYS A 42 11.38 16.28 17.31
CA LYS A 42 10.10 16.66 17.87
C LYS A 42 9.46 15.58 18.68
N GLY A 43 9.97 14.39 18.52
CA GLY A 43 9.57 13.28 19.37
C GLY A 43 8.13 12.87 19.27
N THR A 44 7.42 13.35 18.32
CA THR A 44 6.02 13.02 18.22
C THR A 44 5.61 12.41 16.91
N GLN A 45 6.55 12.25 16.03
CA GLN A 45 6.26 11.67 14.74
C GLN A 45 6.12 10.17 14.90
N GLN A 46 4.91 9.72 14.92
CA GLN A 46 4.63 8.31 14.92
C GLN A 46 3.87 7.98 13.68
N GLY A 47 4.26 6.91 13.09
CA GLY A 47 3.55 6.45 11.92
C GLY A 47 3.60 4.95 11.89
N ALA A 48 2.68 4.38 11.20
CA ALA A 48 2.69 2.96 10.94
C ALA A 48 3.14 2.77 9.51
N ALA A 49 4.08 1.89 9.34
CA ALA A 49 4.60 1.57 8.02
C ALA A 49 4.05 0.25 7.59
N LEU A 50 3.85 0.13 6.30
CA LEU A 50 3.38 -1.11 5.72
C LEU A 50 4.37 -1.50 4.65
N LEU A 51 4.87 -2.72 4.75
CA LEU A 51 5.78 -3.26 3.75
C LEU A 51 5.04 -4.29 2.93
N LEU A 52 5.01 -4.07 1.64
CA LEU A 52 4.34 -4.98 0.72
C LEU A 52 5.38 -5.65 -0.16
N VAL A 53 5.28 -6.95 -0.30
CA VAL A 53 6.11 -7.71 -1.22
C VAL A 53 5.19 -8.52 -2.11
N VAL A 54 5.30 -8.30 -3.42
CA VAL A 54 4.49 -9.00 -4.40
C VAL A 54 5.42 -9.87 -5.24
N PRO A 55 5.38 -11.18 -5.04
CA PRO A 55 6.20 -12.06 -5.88
C PRO A 55 5.72 -12.00 -7.32
N GLU A 56 6.66 -12.03 -8.24
CA GLU A 56 6.29 -11.97 -9.65
C GLU A 56 5.45 -13.18 -10.05
N THR A 57 5.63 -14.29 -9.34
CA THR A 57 4.83 -15.48 -9.61
C THR A 57 3.38 -15.32 -9.17
N THR A 58 3.12 -14.39 -8.27
CA THR A 58 1.75 -14.12 -7.84
C THR A 58 1.04 -13.20 -8.80
N ALA A 59 1.70 -12.12 -9.19
CA ALA A 59 1.12 -11.13 -10.08
C ALA A 59 2.26 -10.43 -10.79
N ARG A 60 2.07 -10.17 -12.07
CA ARG A 60 3.14 -9.63 -12.90
C ARG A 60 3.07 -8.12 -12.90
N PHE A 61 4.17 -7.54 -12.49
CA PHE A 61 4.26 -6.09 -12.42
C PHE A 61 4.24 -5.48 -13.82
N GLY A 62 3.34 -4.54 -14.02
CA GLY A 62 3.18 -3.92 -15.32
C GLY A 62 2.15 -4.58 -16.20
N ALA A 63 1.83 -5.84 -15.91
CA ALA A 63 0.83 -6.57 -16.69
C ALA A 63 -0.44 -6.80 -15.88
N ASP A 64 -0.29 -7.36 -14.68
CA ASP A 64 -1.45 -7.65 -13.84
C ASP A 64 -1.79 -6.50 -12.91
N TYR A 65 -0.82 -5.68 -12.58
CA TYR A 65 -1.04 -4.53 -11.73
C TYR A 65 0.06 -3.53 -11.97
N THR A 66 -0.18 -2.30 -11.57
CA THR A 66 0.83 -1.26 -11.52
C THR A 66 0.83 -0.65 -10.14
N LEU A 67 1.96 -0.05 -9.79
CA LEU A 67 2.10 0.52 -8.46
C LEU A 67 3.13 1.63 -8.54
N GLN A 68 2.80 2.77 -7.99
CA GLN A 68 3.72 3.88 -7.97
C GLN A 68 3.46 4.74 -6.75
N PRO A 69 4.44 5.56 -6.37
CA PRO A 69 4.25 6.45 -5.21
C PRO A 69 3.01 7.31 -5.38
N GLY A 70 2.28 7.46 -4.30
CA GLY A 70 1.02 8.19 -4.32
C GLY A 70 -0.19 7.30 -4.45
N ASP A 71 -0.01 6.07 -4.92
CA ASP A 71 -1.11 5.12 -4.92
C ASP A 71 -1.51 4.82 -3.49
N ARG A 72 -2.72 4.29 -3.34
CA ARG A 72 -3.20 3.90 -2.01
C ARG A 72 -3.23 2.39 -1.90
N LEU A 73 -3.12 1.93 -0.68
CA LEU A 73 -3.01 0.52 -0.38
C LEU A 73 -3.90 0.21 0.81
N TYR A 74 -4.62 -0.88 0.73
CA TYR A 74 -5.53 -1.28 1.79
C TYR A 74 -5.24 -2.74 2.13
N LEU A 75 -5.03 -3.01 3.41
CA LEU A 75 -4.76 -4.37 3.85
C LEU A 75 -6.08 -5.13 3.88
N GLY A 76 -6.16 -6.18 3.07
CA GLY A 76 -7.39 -6.89 2.88
C GLY A 76 -8.08 -6.45 1.61
N GLU A 77 -9.34 -6.80 1.49
CA GLU A 77 -10.13 -6.44 0.33
C GLU A 77 -10.87 -5.14 0.61
N GLY A 78 -10.46 -4.08 -0.03
CA GLY A 78 -11.02 -2.77 0.22
C GLY A 78 -12.19 -2.44 -0.68
N PRO A 79 -12.87 -1.34 -0.39
CA PRO A 79 -14.06 -0.95 -1.14
C PRO A 79 -13.72 -0.34 -2.49
N ASP A 80 -14.71 -0.26 -3.34
CA ASP A 80 -14.59 0.53 -4.55
C ASP A 80 -14.55 2.00 -4.17
N VAL A 81 -13.78 2.75 -4.93
CA VAL A 81 -13.63 4.18 -4.68
C VAL A 81 -13.98 4.91 -5.96
N ALA A 82 -14.96 5.78 -5.90
CA ALA A 82 -15.33 6.60 -7.04
C ALA A 82 -14.32 7.69 -7.26
N TRP A 83 -14.24 8.17 -8.50
CA TRP A 83 -13.28 9.22 -8.82
C TRP A 83 -13.48 10.45 -7.93
N ALA A 84 -14.73 10.80 -7.68
CA ALA A 84 -15.03 11.98 -6.87
C ALA A 84 -14.54 11.80 -5.43
N ASP A 85 -14.44 10.57 -4.96
CA ASP A 85 -14.04 10.29 -3.58
C ASP A 85 -12.54 10.10 -3.42
N TRP A 86 -11.82 10.06 -4.54
CA TRP A 86 -10.40 9.76 -4.48
C TRP A 86 -9.60 10.72 -3.60
N PRO A 87 -9.84 12.04 -3.68
CA PRO A 87 -9.03 12.95 -2.85
C PRO A 87 -9.19 12.71 -1.36
N GLY A 88 -10.35 12.21 -0.95
CA GLY A 88 -10.58 11.94 0.47
C GLY A 88 -10.23 10.54 0.90
N PHE A 89 -9.76 9.70 -0.02
CA PHE A 89 -9.43 8.33 0.31
C PHE A 89 -8.00 8.26 0.80
N VAL A 90 -7.79 8.74 2.01
CA VAL A 90 -6.47 8.90 2.59
C VAL A 90 -6.49 8.36 4.01
N PRO A 91 -5.32 8.07 4.57
CA PRO A 91 -5.26 7.49 5.91
C PRO A 91 -5.94 8.32 6.99
N ALA A 92 -5.94 9.62 6.84
CA ALA A 92 -6.55 10.47 7.85
C ALA A 92 -8.07 10.35 7.87
N ALA A 93 -8.66 9.91 6.78
CA ALA A 93 -10.11 9.84 6.66
C ALA A 93 -10.64 8.42 6.71
N PHE A 94 -9.84 7.43 6.32
CA PHE A 94 -10.30 6.06 6.27
C PHE A 94 -9.32 5.13 6.98
N ASP A 95 -9.86 4.27 7.83
CA ASP A 95 -9.07 3.24 8.49
C ASP A 95 -8.53 2.27 7.47
N GLY A 96 -7.28 1.90 7.66
CA GLY A 96 -6.71 0.84 6.84
C GLY A 96 -6.09 1.30 5.54
N VAL A 97 -6.23 2.56 5.20
CA VAL A 97 -5.67 3.08 3.97
C VAL A 97 -4.26 3.59 4.22
N ALA A 98 -3.34 3.22 3.36
CA ALA A 98 -1.97 3.69 3.43
C ALA A 98 -1.57 4.30 2.09
N ILE A 99 -0.64 5.23 2.13
CA ILE A 99 -0.16 5.89 0.92
C ILE A 99 1.18 5.29 0.56
N VAL A 100 1.30 4.83 -0.67
CA VAL A 100 2.54 4.24 -1.15
C VAL A 100 3.60 5.33 -1.29
N ARG A 101 4.76 5.08 -0.71
CA ARG A 101 5.85 6.06 -0.70
C ARG A 101 6.97 5.68 -1.65
N TYR A 102 7.22 4.38 -1.80
CA TYR A 102 8.25 3.94 -2.73
C TYR A 102 7.85 2.60 -3.30
N VAL A 103 8.39 2.33 -4.47
CA VAL A 103 8.18 1.06 -5.16
C VAL A 103 9.52 0.64 -5.73
N LEU A 104 9.96 -0.56 -5.38
CA LEU A 104 11.25 -1.08 -5.79
C LEU A 104 11.06 -2.42 -6.48
N PRO A 105 11.15 -2.46 -7.80
CA PRO A 105 11.21 -3.76 -8.47
C PRO A 105 12.55 -4.40 -8.19
N MET A 106 12.51 -5.62 -7.65
CA MET A 106 13.72 -6.31 -7.23
C MET A 106 14.01 -7.41 -8.22
N ARG A 107 15.21 -7.36 -8.78
CA ARG A 107 15.61 -8.31 -9.80
C ARG A 107 16.62 -9.28 -9.26
N LEU A 108 16.55 -10.49 -9.78
CA LEU A 108 17.49 -11.53 -9.45
C LEU A 108 17.94 -12.14 -10.77
N ARG A 109 19.24 -12.06 -11.03
CA ARG A 109 19.80 -12.60 -12.27
C ARG A 109 19.12 -12.03 -13.50
N GLY A 110 18.88 -10.74 -13.47
CA GLY A 110 18.32 -10.06 -14.62
C GLY A 110 16.82 -10.21 -14.79
N ARG A 111 16.17 -10.93 -13.91
CA ARG A 111 14.73 -11.13 -13.98
C ARG A 111 14.05 -10.47 -12.80
N LEU A 112 12.89 -9.97 -13.04
CA LEU A 112 12.08 -9.42 -11.96
C LEU A 112 11.63 -10.56 -11.05
N HIS A 113 11.99 -10.47 -9.79
CA HIS A 113 11.69 -11.50 -8.82
C HIS A 113 10.48 -11.13 -7.98
N HIS A 114 10.45 -9.90 -7.52
CA HIS A 114 9.32 -9.40 -6.74
C HIS A 114 9.38 -7.89 -6.74
N VAL A 115 8.28 -7.29 -6.31
CA VAL A 115 8.20 -5.85 -6.12
C VAL A 115 8.05 -5.59 -4.65
N GLU A 116 8.88 -4.71 -4.13
CA GLU A 116 8.77 -4.27 -2.76
C GLU A 116 8.21 -2.87 -2.75
N ALA A 117 7.25 -2.60 -1.89
CA ALA A 117 6.68 -1.27 -1.78
C ALA A 117 6.51 -0.92 -0.32
N GLY A 118 6.80 0.32 -0.01
CA GLY A 118 6.58 0.84 1.32
C GLY A 118 5.43 1.82 1.30
N ALA A 119 4.54 1.70 2.27
CA ALA A 119 3.41 2.57 2.39
C ALA A 119 3.34 3.10 3.81
N TRP A 120 2.67 4.21 3.95
CA TRP A 120 2.65 4.93 5.20
C TRP A 120 1.20 5.24 5.55
N TRP A 121 0.83 4.93 6.80
CA TRP A 121 -0.54 5.16 7.21
C TRP A 121 -0.83 6.63 7.25
N SER A 122 -0.23 7.35 8.13
CA SER A 122 -0.50 8.76 8.20
C SER A 122 0.42 9.40 9.21
N GLY A 123 0.78 10.62 8.91
CA GLY A 123 1.51 11.39 9.88
C GLY A 123 0.61 12.19 10.79
N SER A 124 -0.68 12.15 10.60
CA SER A 124 -1.55 12.96 11.44
C SER A 124 -2.07 12.13 12.60
N GLY A 125 -2.50 12.82 13.62
CA GLY A 125 -3.05 12.12 14.76
C GLY A 125 -4.30 11.35 14.43
N THR A 126 -5.03 11.81 13.46
CA THR A 126 -6.26 11.14 13.06
C THR A 126 -5.97 9.75 12.55
N GLY A 127 -4.96 9.64 11.70
CA GLY A 127 -4.62 8.34 11.19
C GLY A 127 -4.15 7.41 12.28
N VAL A 128 -3.46 7.95 13.25
CA VAL A 128 -2.99 7.14 14.36
C VAL A 128 -4.16 6.58 15.14
N HIS A 129 -5.18 7.34 15.30
CA HIS A 129 -6.37 6.86 15.97
C HIS A 129 -6.94 5.63 15.29
N SER A 130 -7.01 5.71 13.99
CA SER A 130 -7.56 4.59 13.24
C SER A 130 -6.80 3.32 13.51
N LEU A 131 -5.51 3.45 13.67
CA LEU A 131 -4.66 2.29 13.81
C LEU A 131 -4.72 1.67 15.18
N THR A 132 -5.21 2.38 16.14
CA THR A 132 -5.23 1.85 17.50
C THR A 132 -6.44 1.01 17.81
N ARG A 133 -7.33 0.90 16.89
CA ARG A 133 -8.53 0.11 17.12
C ARG A 133 -8.38 -1.34 16.95
#